data_33561dfc2faa2cb980ee04e116d8a17e
#
_entry.id   33561dfc2faa2cb980ee04e116d8a17e
#
_cell.length_a   1.000
_cell.length_b   1.000
_cell.length_c   1.000
_cell.angle_alpha   90.00
_cell.angle_beta   90.00
_cell.angle_gamma   90.00
#
_symmetry.space_group_name_H-M   'P 1'
#
loop_
_entity.id
_entity.type
_entity.pdbx_description
1 polymer ?
#
loop_
_entity_poly.entity_id
_entity_poly.type
_entity_poly.pdbx_seq_one_letter_code
_entity_poly.pdbx_strand_id
1 'polypeptide(L)'
;KELRIIDTLEPVMNSHRLIFDRKVVEKDYRSNPNEAPERKLKLQLFYQMSRITKHRGSLVHDDILDALSGAVAYWTEYMNQDEDRNIKSRKDELLRVHLDNWGSYLNNTVTQTALGMSPTQISNSNGSSDGFISNTY
;
A
#
# COMPACT_ATOMS: atom_id res chain seq x y z
N LYS A 1 -19.65 14.54 -13.04
CA LYS A 1 -18.21 14.60 -13.25
C LYS A 1 -17.50 14.92 -11.92
N GLU A 2 -17.88 16.00 -11.24
CA GLU A 2 -17.27 16.44 -9.99
C GLU A 2 -17.35 15.38 -8.87
N LEU A 3 -18.50 14.72 -8.75
CA LEU A 3 -18.69 13.65 -7.77
C LEU A 3 -17.70 12.49 -8.02
N ARG A 4 -17.52 12.08 -9.26
CA ARG A 4 -16.55 11.04 -9.63
C ARG A 4 -15.12 11.44 -9.24
N ILE A 5 -14.72 12.70 -9.48
CA ILE A 5 -13.40 13.22 -9.13
C ILE A 5 -13.20 13.15 -7.60
N ILE A 6 -14.18 13.61 -6.85
CA ILE A 6 -14.15 13.58 -5.38
C ILE A 6 -14.08 12.14 -4.87
N ASP A 7 -14.95 11.26 -5.34
CA ASP A 7 -15.01 9.86 -4.91
C ASP A 7 -13.70 9.10 -5.21
N THR A 8 -12.96 9.53 -6.23
CA THR A 8 -11.66 8.94 -6.58
C THR A 8 -10.52 9.51 -5.71
N LEU A 9 -10.48 10.83 -5.51
CA LEU A 9 -9.36 11.49 -4.84
C LEU A 9 -9.47 11.46 -3.32
N GLU A 10 -10.66 11.61 -2.76
CA GLU A 10 -10.89 11.72 -1.32
C GLU A 10 -10.34 10.52 -0.53
N PRO A 11 -10.57 9.24 -0.90
CA PRO A 11 -10.03 8.11 -0.16
C PRO A 11 -8.50 8.06 -0.17
N VAL A 12 -7.89 8.39 -1.31
CA VAL A 12 -6.44 8.33 -1.49
C VAL A 12 -5.74 9.48 -0.75
N MET A 13 -6.36 10.66 -0.71
CA MET A 13 -5.88 11.80 0.07
C MET A 13 -6.03 11.57 1.58
N ASN A 14 -7.16 11.07 2.04
CA ASN A 14 -7.42 10.78 3.45
C ASN A 14 -6.51 9.67 4.00
N SER A 15 -6.12 8.72 3.16
CA SER A 15 -5.15 7.67 3.50
C SER A 15 -3.69 8.10 3.35
N HIS A 16 -3.42 9.36 3.02
CA HIS A 16 -2.09 9.92 2.78
C HIS A 16 -1.27 9.18 1.69
N ARG A 17 -1.94 8.54 0.76
CA ARG A 17 -1.30 7.82 -0.35
C ARG A 17 -0.95 8.73 -1.53
N LEU A 18 -1.57 9.92 -1.63
CA LEU A 18 -1.28 10.92 -2.64
C LEU A 18 -0.35 11.99 -2.06
N ILE A 19 0.88 12.02 -2.55
CA ILE A 19 1.92 12.95 -2.11
C ILE A 19 2.34 13.81 -3.30
N PHE A 20 2.40 15.12 -3.09
CA PHE A 20 2.87 16.06 -4.11
C PHE A 20 4.29 16.53 -3.79
N ASP A 21 5.17 16.46 -4.79
CA ASP A 21 6.49 17.09 -4.71
C ASP A 21 6.32 18.62 -4.69
N ARG A 22 7.12 19.29 -3.86
CA ARG A 22 7.14 20.77 -3.77
C ARG A 22 7.35 21.43 -5.12
N LYS A 23 8.18 20.83 -5.98
CA LYS A 23 8.44 21.35 -7.34
C LYS A 23 7.18 21.37 -8.20
N VAL A 24 6.28 20.40 -8.01
CA VAL A 24 4.99 20.34 -8.73
C VAL A 24 4.11 21.51 -8.29
N VAL A 25 4.06 21.80 -6.99
CA VAL A 25 3.31 22.94 -6.44
C VAL A 25 3.84 24.26 -6.99
N GLU A 26 5.17 24.44 -6.99
CA GLU A 26 5.83 25.64 -7.53
C GLU A 26 5.58 25.79 -9.04
N LYS A 27 5.61 24.68 -9.78
CA LYS A 27 5.36 24.68 -11.22
C LYS A 27 3.91 25.03 -11.54
N ASP A 28 2.96 24.49 -10.78
CA ASP A 28 1.53 24.80 -10.91
C ASP A 28 1.28 26.31 -10.67
N TYR A 29 1.85 26.86 -9.61
CA TYR A 29 1.76 28.29 -9.31
C TYR A 29 2.34 29.20 -10.41
N ARG A 30 3.44 28.77 -11.05
CA ARG A 30 4.11 29.50 -12.15
C ARG A 30 3.49 29.21 -13.53
N SER A 31 2.54 28.29 -13.61
CA SER A 31 1.87 27.94 -14.88
C SER A 31 1.14 29.13 -15.48
N ASN A 32 0.98 29.11 -16.80
CA ASN A 32 0.21 30.10 -17.55
C ASN A 32 0.60 31.57 -17.27
N PRO A 33 1.88 31.98 -17.48
CA PRO A 33 2.35 33.32 -17.15
C PRO A 33 1.71 34.45 -17.96
N ASN A 34 1.18 34.12 -19.14
CA ASN A 34 0.58 35.08 -20.08
C ASN A 34 -0.93 35.29 -19.86
N GLU A 35 -1.53 34.56 -18.93
CA GLU A 35 -2.97 34.67 -18.66
C GLU A 35 -3.26 35.75 -17.61
N ALA A 36 -4.43 36.36 -17.69
CA ALA A 36 -4.92 37.29 -16.66
C ALA A 36 -4.94 36.60 -15.27
N PRO A 37 -4.62 37.30 -14.17
CA PRO A 37 -4.48 36.70 -12.84
C PRO A 37 -5.67 35.83 -12.41
N GLU A 38 -6.90 36.29 -12.68
CA GLU A 38 -8.11 35.56 -12.32
C GLU A 38 -8.29 34.26 -13.12
N ARG A 39 -7.94 34.28 -14.41
CA ARG A 39 -8.00 33.11 -15.28
C ARG A 39 -6.89 32.14 -14.95
N LYS A 40 -5.69 32.66 -14.70
CA LYS A 40 -4.54 31.88 -14.25
C LYS A 40 -4.86 31.03 -13.03
N LEU A 41 -5.50 31.62 -12.00
CA LEU A 41 -5.89 30.88 -10.81
C LEU A 41 -6.83 29.71 -11.12
N LYS A 42 -7.83 29.93 -11.98
CA LYS A 42 -8.81 28.90 -12.35
C LYS A 42 -8.19 27.71 -13.12
N LEU A 43 -7.02 27.91 -13.72
CA LEU A 43 -6.27 26.89 -14.45
C LEU A 43 -5.24 26.15 -13.59
N GLN A 44 -5.10 26.50 -12.31
CA GLN A 44 -4.16 25.82 -11.39
C GLN A 44 -4.80 24.61 -10.73
N LEU A 45 -4.06 23.50 -10.69
CA LEU A 45 -4.50 22.25 -10.08
C LEU A 45 -4.91 22.43 -8.62
N PHE A 46 -4.03 23.04 -7.81
CA PHE A 46 -4.28 23.19 -6.37
C PHE A 46 -5.43 24.14 -6.07
N TYR A 47 -5.65 25.15 -6.92
CA TYR A 47 -6.85 25.99 -6.82
C TYR A 47 -8.12 25.18 -7.11
N GLN A 48 -8.13 24.37 -8.20
CA GLN A 48 -9.26 23.50 -8.54
C GLN A 48 -9.55 22.50 -7.41
N MET A 49 -8.51 21.86 -6.84
CA MET A 49 -8.63 20.94 -5.69
C MET A 49 -9.27 21.62 -4.47
N SER A 50 -8.95 22.88 -4.19
CA SER A 50 -9.49 23.61 -3.04
C SER A 50 -10.93 24.11 -3.24
N ARG A 51 -11.41 24.14 -4.48
CA ARG A 51 -12.72 24.70 -4.84
C ARG A 51 -13.75 23.68 -5.30
N ILE A 52 -13.31 22.46 -5.57
CA ILE A 52 -14.24 21.40 -6.00
C ILE A 52 -15.25 21.10 -4.89
N THR A 53 -16.51 21.02 -5.26
CA THR A 53 -17.62 20.62 -4.38
C THR A 53 -18.50 19.60 -5.07
N LYS A 54 -19.35 18.91 -4.30
CA LYS A 54 -20.32 17.92 -4.84
C LYS A 54 -21.38 18.54 -5.74
N HIS A 55 -21.47 19.87 -5.80
CA HIS A 55 -22.42 20.55 -6.67
C HIS A 55 -21.90 20.60 -8.09
N ARG A 56 -22.80 20.28 -9.05
CA ARG A 56 -22.50 20.32 -10.46
C ARG A 56 -22.11 21.73 -10.90
N GLY A 57 -21.03 21.86 -11.67
CA GLY A 57 -20.54 23.14 -12.16
C GLY A 57 -19.81 23.96 -11.10
N SER A 58 -19.31 23.35 -10.03
CA SER A 58 -18.51 24.03 -9.00
C SER A 58 -17.20 24.59 -9.55
N LEU A 59 -16.67 23.99 -10.60
CA LEU A 59 -15.47 24.43 -11.31
C LEU A 59 -15.83 24.85 -12.74
N VAL A 60 -15.26 25.96 -13.19
CA VAL A 60 -15.37 26.44 -14.59
C VAL A 60 -14.44 25.64 -15.50
N HIS A 61 -13.28 25.27 -14.97
CA HIS A 61 -12.27 24.43 -15.61
C HIS A 61 -11.90 23.31 -14.65
N ASP A 62 -12.10 22.08 -15.04
CA ASP A 62 -11.87 20.89 -14.23
C ASP A 62 -10.96 19.87 -14.91
N ASP A 63 -10.44 20.19 -16.10
CA ASP A 63 -9.73 19.25 -16.96
C ASP A 63 -8.45 18.71 -16.32
N ILE A 64 -7.70 19.56 -15.60
CA ILE A 64 -6.46 19.15 -14.92
C ILE A 64 -6.79 18.22 -13.75
N LEU A 65 -7.82 18.57 -12.99
CA LEU A 65 -8.26 17.77 -11.85
C LEU A 65 -8.89 16.45 -12.30
N ASP A 66 -9.61 16.45 -13.41
CA ASP A 66 -10.15 15.23 -14.02
C ASP A 66 -9.03 14.31 -14.52
N ALA A 67 -8.01 14.87 -15.16
CA ALA A 67 -6.82 14.10 -15.57
C ALA A 67 -6.08 13.49 -14.35
N LEU A 68 -5.92 14.26 -13.27
CA LEU A 68 -5.35 13.75 -12.03
C LEU A 68 -6.20 12.60 -11.46
N SER A 69 -7.52 12.76 -11.40
CA SER A 69 -8.41 11.72 -10.89
C SER A 69 -8.32 10.43 -11.72
N GLY A 70 -8.23 10.55 -13.05
CA GLY A 70 -8.02 9.41 -13.94
C GLY A 70 -6.68 8.70 -13.70
N ALA A 71 -5.60 9.46 -13.52
CA ALA A 71 -4.29 8.91 -13.19
C ALA A 71 -4.30 8.19 -11.83
N VAL A 72 -4.90 8.80 -10.80
CA VAL A 72 -5.02 8.21 -9.47
C VAL A 72 -5.85 6.94 -9.49
N ALA A 73 -6.98 6.91 -10.20
CA ALA A 73 -7.80 5.71 -10.37
C ALA A 73 -7.00 4.57 -10.98
N TYR A 74 -6.29 4.84 -12.08
CA TYR A 74 -5.43 3.85 -12.75
C TYR A 74 -4.35 3.27 -11.83
N TRP A 75 -3.60 4.16 -11.15
CA TRP A 75 -2.52 3.72 -10.25
C TRP A 75 -3.04 2.99 -9.02
N THR A 76 -4.18 3.40 -8.47
CA THR A 76 -4.79 2.73 -7.32
C THR A 76 -5.20 1.30 -7.68
N GLU A 77 -5.80 1.10 -8.84
CA GLU A 77 -6.16 -0.23 -9.32
C GLU A 77 -4.91 -1.10 -9.53
N TYR A 78 -3.88 -0.55 -10.15
CA TYR A 78 -2.62 -1.26 -10.40
C TYR A 78 -1.92 -1.67 -9.10
N MET A 79 -1.85 -0.77 -8.12
CA MET A 79 -1.26 -1.04 -6.80
C MET A 79 -2.04 -2.10 -6.02
N ASN A 80 -3.37 -2.11 -6.10
CA ASN A 80 -4.19 -3.14 -5.46
C ASN A 80 -3.94 -4.53 -6.05
N GLN A 81 -3.78 -4.62 -7.37
CA GLN A 81 -3.43 -5.89 -8.03
C GLN A 81 -2.07 -6.42 -7.59
N ASP A 82 -1.08 -5.55 -7.41
CA ASP A 82 0.25 -5.93 -6.93
C ASP A 82 0.22 -6.35 -5.46
N GLU A 83 -0.58 -5.70 -4.64
CA GLU A 83 -0.79 -6.07 -3.23
C GLU A 83 -1.42 -7.46 -3.12
N ASP A 84 -2.45 -7.75 -3.90
CA ASP A 84 -3.10 -9.07 -3.92
C ASP A 84 -2.13 -10.17 -4.38
N ARG A 85 -1.29 -9.91 -5.38
CA ARG A 85 -0.24 -10.84 -5.82
C ARG A 85 0.78 -11.10 -4.72
N ASN A 86 1.22 -10.05 -4.02
CA ASN A 86 2.16 -10.16 -2.92
C ASN A 86 1.58 -10.93 -1.73
N ILE A 87 0.31 -10.69 -1.39
CA ILE A 87 -0.40 -11.43 -0.33
C ILE A 87 -0.51 -12.90 -0.70
N LYS A 88 -0.88 -13.21 -1.95
CA LYS A 88 -0.96 -14.58 -2.44
C LYS A 88 0.40 -15.27 -2.37
N SER A 89 1.45 -14.63 -2.88
CA SER A 89 2.81 -15.17 -2.85
C SER A 89 3.30 -15.47 -1.44
N ARG A 90 3.02 -14.58 -0.48
CA ARG A 90 3.35 -14.81 0.95
C ARG A 90 2.57 -15.97 1.54
N LYS A 91 1.29 -16.10 1.22
CA LYS A 91 0.47 -17.24 1.68
C LYS A 91 0.98 -18.56 1.11
N ASP A 92 1.33 -18.60 -0.16
CA ASP A 92 1.86 -19.79 -0.83
C ASP A 92 3.22 -20.18 -0.24
N GLU A 93 4.08 -19.21 0.07
CA GLU A 93 5.38 -19.45 0.74
C GLU A 93 5.21 -20.00 2.15
N LEU A 94 4.32 -19.40 2.94
CA LEU A 94 4.03 -19.89 4.29
C LEU A 94 3.45 -21.31 4.28
N LEU A 95 2.56 -21.59 3.33
CA LEU A 95 1.99 -22.93 3.16
C LEU A 95 3.08 -23.93 2.79
N ARG A 96 3.99 -23.56 1.88
CA ARG A 96 5.12 -24.42 1.49
C ARG A 96 6.02 -24.74 2.66
N VAL A 97 6.43 -23.73 3.44
CA VAL A 97 7.24 -23.91 4.65
C VAL A 97 6.53 -24.82 5.65
N HIS A 98 5.22 -24.65 5.82
CA HIS A 98 4.44 -25.49 6.73
C HIS A 98 4.37 -26.95 6.27
N LEU A 99 4.19 -27.18 4.99
CA LEU A 99 4.18 -28.53 4.39
C LEU A 99 5.56 -29.20 4.48
N ASP A 100 6.64 -28.46 4.26
CA ASP A 100 8.01 -28.98 4.37
C ASP A 100 8.33 -29.37 5.82
N ASN A 101 7.94 -28.55 6.78
CA ASN A 101 8.07 -28.84 8.21
C ASN A 101 7.25 -30.08 8.61
N TRP A 102 6.01 -30.18 8.13
CA TRP A 102 5.14 -31.32 8.38
C TRP A 102 5.71 -32.61 7.76
N GLY A 103 6.20 -32.54 6.52
CA GLY A 103 6.88 -33.67 5.85
C GLY A 103 8.10 -34.13 6.62
N SER A 104 8.93 -33.21 7.12
CA SER A 104 10.09 -33.53 7.96
C SER A 104 9.68 -34.18 9.27
N TYR A 105 8.62 -33.70 9.90
CA TYR A 105 8.07 -34.30 11.12
C TYR A 105 7.59 -35.72 10.92
N LEU A 106 6.84 -35.98 9.85
CA LEU A 106 6.36 -37.32 9.49
C LEU A 106 7.52 -38.27 9.23
N ASN A 107 8.51 -37.85 8.45
CA ASN A 107 9.69 -38.68 8.14
C ASN A 107 10.48 -39.04 9.41
N ASN A 108 10.67 -38.08 10.33
CA ASN A 108 11.34 -38.33 11.59
C ASN A 108 10.55 -39.32 12.49
N THR A 109 9.22 -39.16 12.53
CA THR A 109 8.34 -40.03 13.32
C THR A 109 8.35 -41.46 12.74
N VAL A 110 8.25 -41.61 11.43
CA VAL A 110 8.28 -42.91 10.75
C VAL A 110 9.63 -43.62 10.95
N THR A 111 10.74 -42.85 10.87
CA THR A 111 12.09 -43.41 11.07
C THR A 111 12.30 -43.85 12.50
N GLN A 112 11.80 -43.10 13.49
CA GLN A 112 11.89 -43.44 14.91
C GLN A 112 11.04 -44.69 15.26
N THR A 113 9.83 -44.79 14.68
CA THR A 113 8.97 -45.96 14.86
C THR A 113 9.59 -47.21 14.24
N ALA A 114 10.22 -47.08 13.07
CA ALA A 114 10.93 -48.16 12.40
C ALA A 114 12.19 -48.67 13.19
N LEU A 115 12.80 -47.74 13.96
CA LEU A 115 13.95 -48.07 14.85
C LEU A 115 13.53 -48.51 16.25
N GLY A 116 12.23 -48.71 16.54
CA GLY A 116 11.70 -49.19 17.83
C GLY A 116 11.79 -48.16 18.95
N MET A 117 11.95 -46.88 18.66
CA MET A 117 12.00 -45.82 19.67
C MET A 117 10.59 -45.24 19.88
N SER A 118 10.14 -45.25 21.16
CA SER A 118 8.85 -44.65 21.53
C SER A 118 8.86 -43.14 21.44
N PRO A 119 7.75 -42.48 20.98
CA PRO A 119 7.66 -41.01 20.73
C PRO A 119 7.82 -40.12 21.98
N THR A 120 7.87 -40.68 23.17
CA THR A 120 7.75 -39.97 24.46
C THR A 120 9.07 -39.35 24.99
N GLN A 121 10.19 -39.52 24.30
CA GLN A 121 11.51 -39.06 24.80
C GLN A 121 12.01 -37.75 24.21
N ILE A 122 11.21 -36.97 23.45
CA ILE A 122 11.71 -35.78 22.73
C ILE A 122 11.42 -34.44 23.42
N SER A 123 10.80 -34.44 24.61
CA SER A 123 10.38 -33.17 25.24
C SER A 123 11.42 -32.50 26.14
N ASN A 124 12.65 -33.02 26.29
CA ASN A 124 13.58 -32.53 27.33
C ASN A 124 14.99 -32.09 26.87
N SER A 125 15.22 -31.73 25.62
CA SER A 125 16.56 -31.27 25.20
C SER A 125 16.64 -29.83 24.61
N ASN A 126 15.58 -29.01 24.74
CA ASN A 126 15.69 -27.59 24.48
C ASN A 126 15.46 -26.78 25.76
N GLY A 127 16.32 -26.99 26.72
CA GLY A 127 16.43 -26.19 27.92
C GLY A 127 17.73 -25.38 27.88
N SER A 128 17.58 -24.08 27.98
CA SER A 128 18.55 -23.11 28.48
C SER A 128 19.69 -22.70 27.55
N SER A 129 19.51 -21.53 26.98
CA SER A 129 20.56 -20.51 26.95
C SER A 129 19.91 -19.15 27.14
N ASP A 130 19.75 -18.77 28.42
CA ASP A 130 19.48 -17.40 28.85
C ASP A 130 20.66 -16.52 28.44
N GLY A 131 20.50 -15.76 27.38
CA GLY A 131 21.38 -14.66 27.01
C GLY A 131 20.84 -13.35 27.58
N PHE A 132 21.20 -13.04 28.80
CA PHE A 132 21.00 -11.76 29.46
C PHE A 132 21.80 -10.69 28.71
N ILE A 133 21.15 -9.81 27.98
CA ILE A 133 21.78 -8.57 27.45
C ILE A 133 21.22 -7.41 28.25
N SER A 134 22.03 -6.96 29.23
CA SER A 134 21.88 -5.69 29.90
C SER A 134 22.25 -4.56 28.93
N ASN A 135 21.30 -3.71 28.59
CA ASN A 135 21.58 -2.41 28.01
C ASN A 135 21.55 -1.35 29.10
N THR A 136 22.74 -0.88 29.47
CA THR A 136 22.98 0.38 30.14
C THR A 136 23.40 1.40 29.08
N TYR A 137 22.67 2.46 28.94
CA TYR A 137 22.82 3.87 28.61
C TYR A 137 21.65 4.35 27.72
#